data_16ee9eea8de6fce3c53bc2f6ae6b7406
#
_entry.id   16ee9eea8de6fce3c53bc2f6ae6b7406
#
_cell.length_a   1.000
_cell.length_b   1.000
_cell.length_c   1.000
_cell.angle_alpha   90.00
_cell.angle_beta   90.00
_cell.angle_gamma   90.00
#
_symmetry.space_group_name_H-M   'P 1'
#
loop_
_entity.id
_entity.type
_entity.pdbx_description
1 polymer ?
#
loop_
_entity_poly.entity_id
_entity_poly.type
_entity_poly.pdbx_seq_one_letter_code
_entity_poly.pdbx_strand_id
1 'polypeptide(L)'
;VLENNNYIWLMYSVLSEVGMLPAELMGLNYKNFRQLNNLVKNKFFMKSLVSNVEAIIHFIKSKKFNSIIINYDEQSTNLFNWYQQLVAESLGKEKKGVLPIISIMPKDNHSVMQLYLDGFKNNFFTFFYSHENNSAKINNELILLEQKYLKNKDINQIMYAQKKATEIVFKNKNIPFRSFEIRKRDEKTLGELFCFFILETILIGKTLKIDPFDQPAVELIKKETKKIIL
;
A
#
# COMPACT_ATOMS: atom_id res chain seq x y z
N VAL A 1 13.66 12.62 27.26
CA VAL A 1 12.62 11.58 27.17
C VAL A 1 11.60 12.12 26.18
N LEU A 2 11.42 11.43 25.04
CA LEU A 2 10.36 11.75 24.09
C LEU A 2 9.08 11.13 24.65
N GLU A 3 8.11 11.97 24.97
CA GLU A 3 6.80 11.51 25.42
C GLU A 3 6.02 10.98 24.21
N ASN A 4 5.72 9.70 24.22
CA ASN A 4 4.77 9.14 23.26
C ASN A 4 3.36 9.46 23.79
N ASN A 5 2.62 10.28 23.05
CA ASN A 5 1.27 10.61 23.40
C ASN A 5 0.39 9.34 23.39
N ASN A 6 -0.13 8.94 24.53
CA ASN A 6 -0.91 7.72 24.74
C ASN A 6 -2.15 7.57 23.84
N TYR A 7 -2.58 8.64 23.15
CA TYR A 7 -3.69 8.64 22.22
C TYR A 7 -3.30 8.43 20.74
N ILE A 8 -1.98 8.31 20.44
CA ILE A 8 -1.51 7.99 19.09
C ILE A 8 -1.15 6.51 19.07
N TRP A 9 -2.00 5.70 18.45
CA TRP A 9 -1.78 4.28 18.28
C TRP A 9 -0.62 3.99 17.32
N LEU A 10 0.11 2.90 17.55
CA LEU A 10 1.40 2.59 16.92
C LEU A 10 1.36 2.72 15.38
N MET A 11 0.31 2.23 14.71
CA MET A 11 0.17 2.30 13.25
C MET A 11 0.04 3.72 12.72
N TYR A 12 -0.57 4.62 13.52
CA TYR A 12 -0.78 6.02 13.16
C TYR A 12 0.41 6.91 13.56
N SER A 13 1.36 6.38 14.32
CA SER A 13 2.48 7.13 14.87
C SER A 13 3.63 7.36 13.88
N VAL A 14 3.53 6.85 12.65
CA VAL A 14 4.57 6.99 11.62
C VAL A 14 4.96 8.45 11.34
N LEU A 15 4.03 9.40 11.48
CA LEU A 15 4.26 10.84 11.31
C LEU A 15 4.42 11.59 12.63
N SER A 16 4.37 10.90 13.76
CA SER A 16 4.67 11.45 15.09
C SER A 16 6.17 11.38 15.39
N GLU A 17 6.54 11.74 16.61
CA GLU A 17 7.90 11.69 17.11
C GLU A 17 8.52 10.27 17.01
N VAL A 18 7.69 9.23 17.15
CA VAL A 18 8.12 7.82 17.07
C VAL A 18 8.68 7.46 15.69
N GLY A 19 8.04 7.91 14.62
CA GLY A 19 8.52 7.67 13.25
C GLY A 19 9.50 8.74 12.77
N MET A 20 9.36 9.99 13.22
CA MET A 20 10.13 11.11 12.69
C MET A 20 11.52 11.24 13.35
N LEU A 21 11.70 10.81 14.60
CA LEU A 21 13.04 10.79 15.22
C LEU A 21 14.02 9.85 14.48
N PRO A 22 13.68 8.58 14.20
CA PRO A 22 14.53 7.73 13.38
C PRO A 22 14.81 8.33 11.99
N ALA A 23 13.82 8.96 11.35
CA ALA A 23 14.01 9.61 10.07
C ALA A 23 15.04 10.75 10.13
N GLU A 24 14.96 11.60 11.17
CA GLU A 24 15.92 12.69 11.40
C GLU A 24 17.33 12.15 11.69
N LEU A 25 17.46 11.08 12.49
CA LEU A 25 18.74 10.43 12.77
C LEU A 25 19.37 9.81 11.51
N MET A 26 18.57 9.42 10.53
CA MET A 26 19.03 8.98 9.21
C MET A 26 19.35 10.14 8.25
N GLY A 27 19.24 11.38 8.68
CA GLY A 27 19.52 12.57 7.87
C GLY A 27 18.36 13.00 6.96
N LEU A 28 17.15 12.45 7.15
CA LEU A 28 15.95 12.83 6.40
C LEU A 28 15.29 14.06 7.02
N ASN A 29 14.65 14.87 6.21
CA ASN A 29 13.94 16.06 6.69
C ASN A 29 12.50 15.69 7.13
N TYR A 30 12.33 15.47 8.44
CA TYR A 30 11.02 15.09 9.00
C TYR A 30 9.90 16.10 8.70
N LYS A 31 10.20 17.39 8.51
CA LYS A 31 9.20 18.41 8.16
C LYS A 31 8.56 18.16 6.80
N ASN A 32 9.33 17.59 5.87
CA ASN A 32 8.83 17.25 4.55
C ASN A 32 7.82 16.08 4.57
N PHE A 33 7.88 15.18 5.55
CA PHE A 33 6.89 14.12 5.71
C PHE A 33 5.53 14.64 6.22
N ARG A 34 5.51 15.73 6.99
CA ARG A 34 4.30 16.26 7.67
C ARG A 34 3.45 17.11 6.74
N GLN A 35 2.79 16.47 5.77
CA GLN A 35 2.01 17.13 4.70
C GLN A 35 0.51 17.29 5.01
N LEU A 36 0.00 16.74 6.10
CA LEU A 36 -1.43 16.63 6.37
C LEU A 36 -2.18 17.96 6.24
N ASN A 37 -1.66 19.04 6.85
CA ASN A 37 -2.30 20.36 6.83
C ASN A 37 -2.45 20.96 5.42
N ASN A 38 -1.52 20.62 4.52
CA ASN A 38 -1.56 21.07 3.12
C ASN A 38 -2.53 20.22 2.30
N LEU A 39 -2.52 18.91 2.53
CA LEU A 39 -3.32 17.94 1.78
C LEU A 39 -4.81 18.08 2.05
N VAL A 40 -5.23 18.26 3.32
CA VAL A 40 -6.65 18.43 3.67
C VAL A 40 -7.26 19.70 3.10
N LYS A 41 -6.44 20.71 2.75
CA LYS A 41 -6.87 21.93 2.07
C LYS A 41 -6.92 21.77 0.54
N ASN A 42 -6.30 20.73 0.01
CA ASN A 42 -6.25 20.48 -1.42
C ASN A 42 -7.53 19.75 -1.87
N LYS A 43 -8.38 20.45 -2.63
CA LYS A 43 -9.67 19.92 -3.10
C LYS A 43 -9.52 18.66 -3.97
N PHE A 44 -8.46 18.58 -4.79
CA PHE A 44 -8.23 17.41 -5.63
C PHE A 44 -7.85 16.19 -4.78
N PHE A 45 -6.96 16.36 -3.82
CA PHE A 45 -6.58 15.32 -2.86
C PHE A 45 -7.80 14.78 -2.11
N MET A 46 -8.61 15.68 -1.53
CA MET A 46 -9.80 15.30 -0.76
C MET A 46 -10.85 14.59 -1.63
N LYS A 47 -11.07 15.07 -2.86
CA LYS A 47 -11.97 14.40 -3.82
C LYS A 47 -11.47 12.99 -4.16
N SER A 48 -10.19 12.84 -4.45
CA SER A 48 -9.57 11.54 -4.72
C SER A 48 -9.69 10.59 -3.53
N LEU A 49 -9.40 11.07 -2.32
CA LEU A 49 -9.52 10.30 -1.09
C LEU A 49 -10.96 9.79 -0.88
N VAL A 50 -11.96 10.67 -0.96
CA VAL A 50 -13.37 10.30 -0.79
C VAL A 50 -13.80 9.29 -1.84
N SER A 51 -13.47 9.51 -3.12
CA SER A 51 -13.81 8.56 -4.19
C SER A 51 -13.19 7.18 -3.99
N ASN A 52 -11.96 7.11 -3.46
CA ASN A 52 -11.32 5.83 -3.13
C ASN A 52 -12.03 5.14 -1.95
N VAL A 53 -12.38 5.88 -0.90
CA VAL A 53 -13.16 5.34 0.23
C VAL A 53 -14.51 4.79 -0.23
N GLU A 54 -15.24 5.54 -1.06
CA GLU A 54 -16.52 5.11 -1.64
C GLU A 54 -16.37 3.82 -2.44
N ALA A 55 -15.34 3.72 -3.28
CA ALA A 55 -15.07 2.51 -4.07
C ALA A 55 -14.77 1.31 -3.17
N ILE A 56 -13.94 1.46 -2.13
CA ILE A 56 -13.63 0.37 -1.21
C ILE A 56 -14.87 -0.07 -0.43
N ILE A 57 -15.68 0.87 0.05
CA ILE A 57 -16.95 0.54 0.73
C ILE A 57 -17.90 -0.19 -0.23
N HIS A 58 -17.97 0.22 -1.50
CA HIS A 58 -18.75 -0.49 -2.51
C HIS A 58 -18.24 -1.93 -2.71
N PHE A 59 -16.92 -2.14 -2.76
CA PHE A 59 -16.33 -3.48 -2.87
C PHE A 59 -16.64 -4.36 -1.67
N ILE A 60 -16.53 -3.82 -0.45
CA ILE A 60 -16.90 -4.54 0.78
C ILE A 60 -18.37 -4.96 0.75
N LYS A 61 -19.28 -4.06 0.37
CA LYS A 61 -20.72 -4.37 0.21
C LYS A 61 -20.97 -5.44 -0.86
N SER A 62 -20.14 -5.48 -1.90
CA SER A 62 -20.15 -6.48 -2.98
C SER A 62 -19.39 -7.77 -2.63
N LYS A 63 -19.08 -8.00 -1.34
CA LYS A 63 -18.36 -9.19 -0.82
C LYS A 63 -16.95 -9.37 -1.40
N LYS A 64 -16.28 -8.27 -1.77
CA LYS A 64 -14.86 -8.27 -2.12
C LYS A 64 -14.07 -7.83 -0.88
N PHE A 65 -13.45 -8.79 -0.21
CA PHE A 65 -12.78 -8.56 1.06
C PHE A 65 -11.25 -8.58 0.96
N ASN A 66 -10.69 -9.02 -0.16
CA ASN A 66 -9.24 -9.06 -0.35
C ASN A 66 -8.78 -7.79 -1.07
N SER A 67 -8.02 -6.96 -0.37
CA SER A 67 -7.35 -5.77 -0.88
C SER A 67 -5.93 -6.12 -1.27
N ILE A 68 -5.68 -6.33 -2.57
CA ILE A 68 -4.40 -6.83 -3.05
C ILE A 68 -3.56 -5.68 -3.62
N ILE A 69 -2.36 -5.49 -3.06
CA ILE A 69 -1.36 -4.56 -3.56
C ILE A 69 -0.51 -5.28 -4.60
N ILE A 70 -0.56 -4.83 -5.84
CA ILE A 70 0.31 -5.27 -6.94
C ILE A 70 1.51 -4.32 -6.99
N ASN A 71 2.55 -4.66 -6.24
CA ASN A 71 3.71 -3.78 -6.06
C ASN A 71 4.79 -4.03 -7.10
N TYR A 72 4.96 -3.09 -8.05
CA TYR A 72 6.04 -3.09 -9.05
C TYR A 72 7.28 -2.31 -8.61
N ASP A 73 7.38 -1.96 -7.32
CA ASP A 73 8.53 -1.26 -6.75
C ASP A 73 9.01 -1.96 -5.47
N GLU A 74 10.01 -2.81 -5.59
CA GLU A 74 10.55 -3.61 -4.48
C GLU A 74 10.98 -2.74 -3.29
N GLN A 75 11.55 -1.56 -3.54
CA GLN A 75 11.99 -0.65 -2.49
C GLN A 75 10.84 -0.07 -1.67
N SER A 76 9.60 -0.12 -2.16
CA SER A 76 8.40 0.28 -1.41
C SER A 76 7.76 -0.86 -0.60
N THR A 77 8.41 -2.02 -0.50
CA THR A 77 7.86 -3.18 0.23
C THR A 77 7.55 -2.84 1.68
N ASN A 78 8.43 -2.12 2.37
CA ASN A 78 8.21 -1.73 3.77
C ASN A 78 7.07 -0.72 3.95
N LEU A 79 6.82 0.16 2.97
CA LEU A 79 5.64 1.02 2.95
C LEU A 79 4.35 0.18 2.96
N PHE A 80 4.32 -0.89 2.15
CA PHE A 80 3.14 -1.73 2.08
C PHE A 80 3.03 -2.71 3.24
N ASN A 81 4.12 -3.16 3.86
CA ASN A 81 4.08 -3.89 5.13
C ASN A 81 3.44 -3.03 6.23
N TRP A 82 3.80 -1.75 6.31
CA TRP A 82 3.15 -0.81 7.22
C TRP A 82 1.66 -0.60 6.85
N TYR A 83 1.33 -0.41 5.58
CA TYR A 83 -0.06 -0.28 5.13
C TYR A 83 -0.89 -1.54 5.46
N GLN A 84 -0.30 -2.72 5.30
CA GLN A 84 -0.94 -3.99 5.64
C GLN A 84 -1.29 -4.03 7.13
N GLN A 85 -0.35 -3.68 8.00
CA GLN A 85 -0.59 -3.57 9.43
C GLN A 85 -1.65 -2.52 9.75
N LEU A 86 -1.53 -1.31 9.21
CA LEU A 86 -2.49 -0.22 9.40
C LEU A 86 -3.92 -0.67 9.09
N VAL A 87 -4.15 -1.26 7.93
CA VAL A 87 -5.49 -1.67 7.50
C VAL A 87 -6.00 -2.87 8.30
N ALA A 88 -5.18 -3.90 8.52
CA ALA A 88 -5.58 -5.12 9.22
C ALA A 88 -5.98 -4.84 10.67
N GLU A 89 -5.14 -4.09 11.41
CA GLU A 89 -5.39 -3.79 12.82
C GLU A 89 -6.53 -2.78 13.01
N SER A 90 -6.64 -1.79 12.11
CA SER A 90 -7.68 -0.76 12.24
C SER A 90 -9.06 -1.24 11.83
N LEU A 91 -9.18 -2.08 10.80
CA LEU A 91 -10.47 -2.45 10.20
C LEU A 91 -10.91 -3.89 10.48
N GLY A 92 -10.00 -4.77 10.89
CA GLY A 92 -10.25 -6.20 11.12
C GLY A 92 -10.99 -6.49 12.42
N LYS A 93 -12.21 -5.96 12.60
CA LYS A 93 -12.99 -6.04 13.84
C LYS A 93 -14.46 -6.33 13.55
N GLU A 94 -15.19 -6.86 14.55
CA GLU A 94 -16.63 -7.09 14.47
C GLU A 94 -17.06 -7.89 13.22
N LYS A 95 -16.21 -8.83 12.78
CA LYS A 95 -16.41 -9.61 11.54
C LYS A 95 -16.49 -8.75 10.26
N LYS A 96 -15.92 -7.54 10.31
CA LYS A 96 -15.83 -6.58 9.20
C LYS A 96 -14.37 -6.39 8.80
N GLY A 97 -14.14 -5.56 7.77
CA GLY A 97 -12.81 -5.18 7.29
C GLY A 97 -12.46 -5.77 5.95
N VAL A 98 -11.21 -5.63 5.59
CA VAL A 98 -10.60 -6.18 4.37
C VAL A 98 -9.29 -6.86 4.74
N LEU A 99 -8.92 -7.89 3.99
CA LEU A 99 -7.64 -8.57 4.11
C LEU A 99 -6.62 -7.92 3.18
N PRO A 100 -5.68 -7.14 3.69
CA PRO A 100 -4.61 -6.57 2.87
C PRO A 100 -3.57 -7.64 2.54
N ILE A 101 -3.28 -7.83 1.25
CA ILE A 101 -2.31 -8.81 0.74
C ILE A 101 -1.31 -8.05 -0.13
N ILE A 102 -0.02 -8.37 0.00
CA ILE A 102 1.04 -7.78 -0.82
C ILE A 102 1.54 -8.82 -1.80
N SER A 103 1.51 -8.47 -3.10
CA SER A 103 2.14 -9.22 -4.19
C SER A 103 3.29 -8.41 -4.75
N ILE A 104 4.47 -9.01 -4.81
CA ILE A 104 5.72 -8.38 -5.25
C ILE A 104 6.01 -8.78 -6.70
N MET A 105 5.98 -7.81 -7.59
CA MET A 105 6.22 -8.02 -9.02
C MET A 105 7.71 -7.81 -9.38
N PRO A 106 8.24 -8.55 -10.35
CA PRO A 106 7.56 -9.48 -11.27
C PRO A 106 7.40 -10.91 -10.74
N LYS A 107 7.97 -11.25 -9.58
CA LYS A 107 7.96 -12.60 -9.02
C LYS A 107 6.55 -13.21 -9.00
N ASP A 108 5.60 -12.48 -8.50
CA ASP A 108 4.23 -12.96 -8.29
C ASP A 108 3.37 -13.01 -9.57
N ASN A 109 3.90 -12.54 -10.71
CA ASN A 109 3.32 -12.85 -12.02
C ASN A 109 3.29 -14.36 -12.31
N HIS A 110 4.26 -15.11 -11.79
CA HIS A 110 4.36 -16.56 -11.99
C HIS A 110 3.64 -17.36 -10.91
N SER A 111 3.50 -16.82 -9.70
CA SER A 111 2.94 -17.57 -8.57
C SER A 111 1.43 -17.41 -8.40
N VAL A 112 0.89 -16.19 -8.49
CA VAL A 112 -0.51 -15.91 -8.13
C VAL A 112 -1.33 -15.21 -9.20
N MET A 113 -0.73 -14.73 -10.29
CA MET A 113 -1.44 -13.94 -11.28
C MET A 113 -2.56 -14.73 -11.98
N GLN A 114 -2.40 -16.03 -12.20
CA GLN A 114 -3.45 -16.90 -12.74
C GLN A 114 -4.70 -16.85 -11.84
N LEU A 115 -4.52 -16.93 -10.51
CA LEU A 115 -5.60 -16.84 -9.54
C LEU A 115 -6.31 -15.47 -9.59
N TYR A 116 -5.53 -14.39 -9.73
CA TYR A 116 -6.08 -13.03 -9.79
C TYR A 116 -6.89 -12.78 -11.06
N LEU A 117 -6.47 -13.34 -12.18
CA LEU A 117 -7.12 -13.15 -13.48
C LEU A 117 -8.32 -14.04 -13.71
N ASP A 118 -8.33 -15.26 -13.15
CA ASP A 118 -9.28 -16.29 -13.52
C ASP A 118 -9.88 -17.10 -12.35
N GLY A 119 -9.40 -16.82 -11.12
CA GLY A 119 -9.90 -17.47 -9.91
C GLY A 119 -11.14 -16.78 -9.31
N PHE A 120 -11.29 -16.89 -8.00
CA PHE A 120 -12.41 -16.30 -7.26
C PHE A 120 -12.41 -14.76 -7.31
N LYS A 121 -13.62 -14.16 -7.36
CA LYS A 121 -13.80 -12.72 -7.64
C LYS A 121 -13.96 -11.84 -6.40
N ASN A 122 -13.42 -12.28 -5.26
CA ASN A 122 -13.54 -11.56 -3.98
C ASN A 122 -12.42 -10.50 -3.78
N ASN A 123 -11.73 -10.16 -4.84
CA ASN A 123 -10.56 -9.29 -4.83
C ASN A 123 -10.87 -7.92 -5.43
N PHE A 124 -10.16 -6.91 -4.95
CA PHE A 124 -9.93 -5.65 -5.63
C PHE A 124 -8.44 -5.28 -5.48
N PHE A 125 -7.90 -4.49 -6.41
CA PHE A 125 -6.46 -4.37 -6.55
C PHE A 125 -5.98 -2.92 -6.50
N THR A 126 -4.76 -2.75 -5.99
CA THR A 126 -4.04 -1.48 -5.99
C THR A 126 -2.70 -1.69 -6.66
N PHE A 127 -2.48 -1.14 -7.85
CA PHE A 127 -1.17 -1.13 -8.49
C PHE A 127 -0.32 -0.02 -7.92
N PHE A 128 0.97 -0.30 -7.76
CA PHE A 128 1.94 0.70 -7.33
C PHE A 128 3.21 0.64 -8.18
N TYR A 129 3.75 1.80 -8.55
CA TYR A 129 4.97 1.95 -9.32
C TYR A 129 5.67 3.27 -8.99
N SER A 130 7.02 3.25 -8.98
CA SER A 130 7.87 4.43 -8.85
C SER A 130 8.65 4.68 -10.14
N HIS A 131 8.57 5.91 -10.67
CA HIS A 131 9.29 6.35 -11.89
C HIS A 131 10.73 6.78 -11.59
N GLU A 132 11.45 6.11 -10.72
CA GLU A 132 12.84 6.45 -10.45
C GLU A 132 13.76 6.14 -11.63
N ASN A 133 14.66 7.09 -11.92
CA ASN A 133 15.39 7.12 -13.19
C ASN A 133 16.70 6.29 -13.24
N ASN A 134 17.05 5.58 -12.17
CA ASN A 134 18.33 4.87 -12.09
C ASN A 134 18.13 3.35 -12.12
N SER A 135 17.97 2.79 -13.34
CA SER A 135 17.96 1.35 -13.49
C SER A 135 19.07 0.85 -14.42
N ALA A 136 19.53 -0.39 -14.15
CA ALA A 136 20.52 -1.02 -15.00
C ALA A 136 19.97 -1.27 -16.40
N LYS A 137 20.78 -0.99 -17.43
CA LYS A 137 20.49 -1.38 -18.81
C LYS A 137 20.73 -2.86 -18.99
N ILE A 138 19.91 -3.49 -19.82
CA ILE A 138 20.12 -4.88 -20.20
C ILE A 138 21.34 -4.98 -21.13
N ASN A 139 22.21 -5.96 -20.89
CA ASN A 139 23.27 -6.27 -21.83
C ASN A 139 22.67 -6.88 -23.11
N ASN A 140 22.77 -6.15 -24.21
CA ASN A 140 22.20 -6.56 -25.51
C ASN A 140 22.76 -7.87 -26.06
N GLU A 141 23.98 -8.26 -25.65
CA GLU A 141 24.62 -9.49 -26.08
C GLU A 141 23.98 -10.74 -25.49
N LEU A 142 23.33 -10.61 -24.33
CA LEU A 142 22.65 -11.71 -23.66
C LEU A 142 21.20 -11.90 -24.12
N ILE A 143 20.70 -11.03 -25.02
CA ILE A 143 19.31 -11.07 -25.47
C ILE A 143 19.14 -12.07 -26.59
N LEU A 144 18.30 -13.08 -26.37
CA LEU A 144 17.94 -14.07 -27.39
C LEU A 144 17.19 -13.43 -28.57
N LEU A 145 17.26 -14.10 -29.74
CA LEU A 145 16.61 -13.59 -30.95
C LEU A 145 15.12 -13.36 -30.81
N GLU A 146 14.44 -14.19 -30.02
CA GLU A 146 13.01 -14.10 -29.74
C GLU A 146 12.66 -12.93 -28.80
N GLN A 147 13.67 -12.41 -28.08
CA GLN A 147 13.51 -11.33 -27.09
C GLN A 147 14.05 -9.98 -27.59
N LYS A 148 14.19 -9.81 -28.92
CA LYS A 148 14.74 -8.58 -29.51
C LYS A 148 14.04 -7.28 -29.06
N TYR A 149 12.77 -7.35 -28.62
CA TYR A 149 12.02 -6.22 -28.09
C TYR A 149 12.59 -5.66 -26.78
N LEU A 150 13.47 -6.40 -26.09
CA LEU A 150 14.17 -5.97 -24.87
C LEU A 150 15.44 -5.17 -25.15
N LYS A 151 15.93 -5.13 -26.41
CA LYS A 151 17.16 -4.42 -26.76
C LYS A 151 17.07 -2.94 -26.41
N ASN A 152 18.15 -2.41 -25.84
CA ASN A 152 18.30 -1.02 -25.41
C ASN A 152 17.28 -0.57 -24.33
N LYS A 153 16.61 -1.52 -23.67
CA LYS A 153 15.72 -1.22 -22.56
C LYS A 153 16.47 -1.29 -21.23
N ASP A 154 16.04 -0.49 -20.28
CA ASP A 154 16.43 -0.63 -18.90
C ASP A 154 15.35 -1.41 -18.11
N ILE A 155 15.71 -1.85 -16.88
CA ILE A 155 14.82 -2.66 -16.05
C ILE A 155 13.52 -1.89 -15.70
N ASN A 156 13.61 -0.60 -15.44
CA ASN A 156 12.42 0.21 -15.10
C ASN A 156 11.44 0.31 -16.27
N GLN A 157 11.95 0.44 -17.51
CA GLN A 157 11.09 0.44 -18.70
C GLN A 157 10.34 -0.88 -18.85
N ILE A 158 11.00 -2.00 -18.55
CA ILE A 158 10.39 -3.34 -18.63
C ILE A 158 9.36 -3.52 -17.52
N MET A 159 9.70 -3.15 -16.29
CA MET A 159 8.77 -3.21 -15.15
C MET A 159 7.52 -2.35 -15.38
N TYR A 160 7.71 -1.14 -15.91
CA TYR A 160 6.60 -0.26 -16.27
C TYR A 160 5.73 -0.84 -17.39
N ALA A 161 6.35 -1.42 -18.43
CA ALA A 161 5.62 -2.08 -19.50
C ALA A 161 4.80 -3.28 -18.98
N GLN A 162 5.37 -4.11 -18.09
CA GLN A 162 4.64 -5.21 -17.45
C GLN A 162 3.46 -4.69 -16.61
N LYS A 163 3.67 -3.65 -15.79
CA LYS A 163 2.60 -3.01 -15.04
C LYS A 163 1.48 -2.55 -15.96
N LYS A 164 1.79 -1.81 -17.02
CA LYS A 164 0.79 -1.32 -17.97
C LYS A 164 0.05 -2.45 -18.69
N ALA A 165 0.77 -3.49 -19.11
CA ALA A 165 0.17 -4.67 -19.73
C ALA A 165 -0.82 -5.34 -18.77
N THR A 166 -0.45 -5.50 -17.50
CA THR A 166 -1.32 -6.08 -16.47
C THR A 166 -2.56 -5.22 -16.24
N GLU A 167 -2.43 -3.90 -16.14
CA GLU A 167 -3.58 -2.98 -16.03
C GLU A 167 -4.55 -3.09 -17.22
N ILE A 168 -4.02 -3.21 -18.45
CA ILE A 168 -4.84 -3.41 -19.66
C ILE A 168 -5.62 -4.72 -19.57
N VAL A 169 -4.96 -5.82 -19.17
CA VAL A 169 -5.62 -7.13 -19.01
C VAL A 169 -6.70 -7.07 -17.93
N PHE A 170 -6.42 -6.44 -16.78
CA PHE A 170 -7.40 -6.25 -15.70
C PHE A 170 -8.62 -5.46 -16.19
N LYS A 171 -8.38 -4.36 -16.92
CA LYS A 171 -9.45 -3.55 -17.51
C LYS A 171 -10.31 -4.36 -18.48
N ASN A 172 -9.69 -5.14 -19.38
CA ASN A 172 -10.39 -5.95 -20.37
C ASN A 172 -11.21 -7.09 -19.72
N LYS A 173 -10.76 -7.59 -18.57
CA LYS A 173 -11.47 -8.61 -17.77
C LYS A 173 -12.45 -8.02 -16.76
N ASN A 174 -12.65 -6.70 -16.74
CA ASN A 174 -13.49 -6.00 -15.75
C ASN A 174 -13.11 -6.30 -14.30
N ILE A 175 -11.83 -6.50 -14.03
CA ILE A 175 -11.29 -6.68 -12.67
C ILE A 175 -11.08 -5.30 -12.05
N PRO A 176 -11.68 -5.00 -10.89
CA PRO A 176 -11.58 -3.67 -10.28
C PRO A 176 -10.18 -3.39 -9.75
N PHE A 177 -9.61 -2.26 -10.13
CA PHE A 177 -8.33 -1.81 -9.61
C PHE A 177 -8.22 -0.29 -9.56
N ARG A 178 -7.27 0.18 -8.76
CA ARG A 178 -6.74 1.54 -8.77
C ARG A 178 -5.23 1.51 -8.96
N SER A 179 -4.62 2.63 -9.35
CA SER A 179 -3.19 2.72 -9.62
C SER A 179 -2.59 3.96 -8.96
N PHE A 180 -1.49 3.75 -8.23
CA PHE A 180 -0.64 4.81 -7.71
C PHE A 180 0.68 4.80 -8.48
N GLU A 181 1.05 5.94 -9.02
CA GLU A 181 2.35 6.15 -9.66
C GLU A 181 3.02 7.36 -9.00
N ILE A 182 4.22 7.17 -8.49
CA ILE A 182 5.01 8.26 -7.90
C ILE A 182 6.20 8.58 -8.81
N ARG A 183 6.61 9.84 -8.85
CA ARG A 183 7.77 10.26 -9.65
C ARG A 183 9.09 9.91 -8.98
N LYS A 184 9.14 10.03 -7.67
CA LYS A 184 10.30 9.67 -6.84
C LYS A 184 9.89 9.37 -5.41
N ARG A 185 10.74 8.66 -4.67
CA ARG A 185 10.61 8.36 -3.24
C ARG A 185 11.34 9.41 -2.41
N ASP A 186 10.80 10.61 -2.30
CA ASP A 186 11.28 11.61 -1.35
C ASP A 186 10.37 11.71 -0.13
N GLU A 187 10.81 12.42 0.89
CA GLU A 187 10.09 12.58 2.15
C GLU A 187 8.69 13.16 1.92
N LYS A 188 8.55 14.09 0.98
CA LYS A 188 7.26 14.71 0.67
C LYS A 188 6.30 13.70 0.09
N THR A 189 6.71 12.96 -0.93
CA THR A 189 5.88 11.94 -1.58
C THR A 189 5.49 10.82 -0.62
N LEU A 190 6.43 10.35 0.20
CA LEU A 190 6.14 9.35 1.23
C LEU A 190 5.19 9.91 2.30
N GLY A 191 5.38 11.15 2.71
CA GLY A 191 4.47 11.83 3.64
C GLY A 191 3.05 11.95 3.10
N GLU A 192 2.90 12.26 1.79
CA GLU A 192 1.61 12.30 1.11
C GLU A 192 0.93 10.92 1.09
N LEU A 193 1.68 9.85 0.81
CA LEU A 193 1.18 8.48 0.83
C LEU A 193 0.76 8.04 2.25
N PHE A 194 1.58 8.32 3.28
CA PHE A 194 1.23 8.05 4.66
C PHE A 194 -0.08 8.77 5.05
N CYS A 195 -0.19 10.07 4.75
CA CYS A 195 -1.42 10.83 5.02
C CYS A 195 -2.62 10.25 4.28
N PHE A 196 -2.47 9.88 3.01
CA PHE A 196 -3.55 9.31 2.22
C PHE A 196 -4.06 7.99 2.83
N PHE A 197 -3.17 7.05 3.12
CA PHE A 197 -3.54 5.73 3.64
C PHE A 197 -4.09 5.80 5.07
N ILE A 198 -3.56 6.69 5.91
CA ILE A 198 -4.10 6.96 7.25
C ILE A 198 -5.54 7.48 7.16
N LEU A 199 -5.76 8.53 6.38
CA LEU A 199 -7.09 9.13 6.24
C LEU A 199 -8.07 8.17 5.58
N GLU A 200 -7.66 7.43 4.55
CA GLU A 200 -8.48 6.40 3.91
C GLU A 200 -8.93 5.35 4.92
N THR A 201 -8.01 4.83 5.73
CA THR A 201 -8.30 3.82 6.75
C THR A 201 -9.26 4.34 7.82
N ILE A 202 -9.05 5.56 8.33
CA ILE A 202 -9.93 6.20 9.31
C ILE A 202 -11.34 6.37 8.72
N LEU A 203 -11.46 6.89 7.51
CA LEU A 203 -12.76 7.12 6.86
C LEU A 203 -13.52 5.82 6.58
N ILE A 204 -12.82 4.78 6.16
CA ILE A 204 -13.42 3.44 5.99
C ILE A 204 -13.92 2.92 7.35
N GLY A 205 -13.11 2.98 8.41
CA GLY A 205 -13.49 2.55 9.75
C GLY A 205 -14.73 3.29 10.26
N LYS A 206 -14.76 4.62 10.13
CA LYS A 206 -15.93 5.42 10.51
C LYS A 206 -17.18 5.04 9.70
N THR A 207 -17.04 4.80 8.38
CA THR A 207 -18.17 4.42 7.52
C THR A 207 -18.69 3.02 7.87
N LEU A 208 -17.81 2.10 8.25
CA LEU A 208 -18.18 0.76 8.72
C LEU A 208 -18.67 0.74 10.17
N LYS A 209 -18.64 1.88 10.86
CA LYS A 209 -18.93 2.01 12.30
C LYS A 209 -18.02 1.10 13.14
N ILE A 210 -16.73 1.13 12.87
CA ILE A 210 -15.67 0.44 13.62
C ILE A 210 -14.80 1.53 14.25
N ASP A 211 -14.32 1.32 15.47
CA ASP A 211 -13.25 2.15 16.02
C ASP A 211 -11.92 1.77 15.36
N PRO A 212 -11.29 2.64 14.53
CA PRO A 212 -10.03 2.30 13.88
C PRO A 212 -8.82 2.39 14.81
N PHE A 213 -8.98 2.86 16.05
CA PHE A 213 -7.87 3.19 16.95
C PHE A 213 -7.59 2.16 18.02
N ASP A 214 -8.35 1.08 18.15
CA ASP A 214 -8.11 0.00 19.12
C ASP A 214 -7.78 -1.33 18.44
N GLN A 215 -7.31 -2.34 19.19
CA GLN A 215 -7.00 -3.68 18.68
C GLN A 215 -7.23 -4.76 19.75
N PRO A 216 -8.45 -4.93 20.23
CA PRO A 216 -8.74 -5.77 21.41
C PRO A 216 -8.38 -7.25 21.22
N ALA A 217 -8.45 -7.79 19.98
CA ALA A 217 -8.20 -9.20 19.73
C ALA A 217 -6.74 -9.61 19.95
N VAL A 218 -5.78 -8.73 19.68
CA VAL A 218 -4.35 -9.04 19.85
C VAL A 218 -3.98 -9.20 21.33
N GLU A 219 -4.68 -8.52 22.24
CA GLU A 219 -4.45 -8.64 23.68
C GLU A 219 -4.79 -10.04 24.24
N LEU A 220 -5.70 -10.75 23.58
CA LEU A 220 -6.02 -12.13 23.98
C LEU A 220 -4.81 -13.07 23.85
N ILE A 221 -4.09 -12.95 22.72
CA ILE A 221 -2.88 -13.78 22.47
C ILE A 221 -1.82 -13.48 23.52
N LYS A 222 -1.58 -12.21 23.86
CA LYS A 222 -0.60 -11.82 24.87
C LYS A 222 -0.94 -12.40 26.24
N LYS A 223 -2.23 -12.40 26.63
CA LYS A 223 -2.71 -12.98 27.89
C LYS A 223 -2.47 -14.51 27.94
N GLU A 224 -2.81 -15.23 26.88
CA GLU A 224 -2.60 -16.67 26.82
C GLU A 224 -1.10 -17.03 26.78
N THR A 225 -0.29 -16.30 26.02
CA THR A 225 1.18 -16.48 26.02
C THR A 225 1.76 -16.34 27.42
N LYS A 226 1.34 -15.31 28.18
CA LYS A 226 1.79 -15.14 29.57
C LYS A 226 1.42 -16.33 30.48
N LYS A 227 0.21 -16.90 30.32
CA LYS A 227 -0.21 -18.08 31.08
C LYS A 227 0.60 -19.36 30.76
N ILE A 228 1.05 -19.50 29.50
CA ILE A 228 1.82 -20.66 29.06
C ILE A 228 3.29 -20.59 29.55
N ILE A 229 3.82 -19.38 29.67
CA ILE A 229 5.21 -19.14 30.10
C ILE A 229 5.34 -19.21 31.63
N LEU A 230 4.30 -18.90 32.39
CA LEU A 230 4.25 -18.97 33.85
C LEU A 230 3.91 -20.36 34.34
#